data_f8cf499a88cf9f47de22d9f823d73bd5
#
_entry.id   f8cf499a88cf9f47de22d9f823d73bd5
#
_cell.length_a   1.000
_cell.length_b   1.000
_cell.length_c   1.000
_cell.angle_alpha   90.00
_cell.angle_beta   90.00
_cell.angle_gamma   90.00
#
_symmetry.space_group_name_H-M   'P 1'
#
loop_
_entity.id
_entity.type
_entity.pdbx_description
1 polymer ?
#
loop_
_entity_poly.entity_id
_entity_poly.type
_entity_poly.pdbx_seq_one_letter_code
_entity_poly.pdbx_strand_id
1 'polypeptide(L)'
;MITIVVGTNRQNSMSAKIAQYYKSILDSKIEGESQIVDLAALPSDFTGTALYENNGENEAFNVIREKVQSSDKLVFVVPEYNGSFPGVVKAFIDGLKYPEGIRDKKGALIGVSSGVQGGVFAMSHLTDIFNYLGMHVLALKPKLAGIEKHWDGQRVTNDLYNNLLIQQAEKLAEF
;
A
#
# COMPACT_ATOMS: atom_id res chain seq x y z
N MET A 1 14.69 -0.08 5.45
CA MET A 1 13.76 -1.09 4.88
C MET A 1 12.51 -0.42 4.32
N ILE A 2 12.07 -0.81 3.11
CA ILE A 2 10.82 -0.31 2.50
C ILE A 2 9.83 -1.48 2.35
N THR A 3 8.59 -1.29 2.78
CA THR A 3 7.52 -2.29 2.62
C THR A 3 6.43 -1.76 1.70
N ILE A 4 6.10 -2.55 0.67
CA ILE A 4 4.99 -2.30 -0.25
C ILE A 4 3.78 -3.10 0.23
N VAL A 5 2.71 -2.42 0.59
CA VAL A 5 1.46 -3.03 1.08
C VAL A 5 0.45 -3.10 -0.05
N VAL A 6 0.00 -4.31 -0.38
CA VAL A 6 -1.12 -4.54 -1.30
C VAL A 6 -2.42 -4.29 -0.54
N GLY A 7 -3.08 -3.18 -0.81
CA GLY A 7 -4.20 -2.66 -0.04
C GLY A 7 -5.55 -3.32 -0.32
N THR A 8 -5.58 -4.64 -0.50
CA THR A 8 -6.82 -5.41 -0.66
C THR A 8 -6.61 -6.87 -0.25
N ASN A 9 -7.64 -7.52 0.26
CA ASN A 9 -7.63 -8.96 0.54
C ASN A 9 -8.15 -9.81 -0.63
N ARG A 10 -8.37 -9.19 -1.79
CA ARG A 10 -8.81 -9.91 -2.99
C ARG A 10 -7.65 -10.67 -3.61
N GLN A 11 -7.80 -12.00 -3.76
CA GLN A 11 -6.79 -12.85 -4.38
C GLN A 11 -6.54 -12.47 -5.84
N ASN A 12 -5.30 -12.61 -6.31
CA ASN A 12 -4.86 -12.31 -7.68
C ASN A 12 -5.26 -10.91 -8.17
N SER A 13 -5.27 -9.94 -7.25
CA SER A 13 -5.70 -8.57 -7.54
C SER A 13 -4.76 -7.84 -8.51
N MET A 14 -5.30 -6.87 -9.25
CA MET A 14 -4.46 -5.97 -10.06
C MET A 14 -3.49 -5.19 -9.17
N SER A 15 -3.90 -4.83 -7.95
CA SER A 15 -3.01 -4.16 -6.98
C SER A 15 -1.79 -5.01 -6.63
N ALA A 16 -1.92 -6.34 -6.50
CA ALA A 16 -0.79 -7.23 -6.26
C ALA A 16 0.18 -7.24 -7.46
N LYS A 17 -0.35 -7.29 -8.68
CA LYS A 17 0.46 -7.23 -9.92
C LYS A 17 1.21 -5.90 -10.03
N ILE A 18 0.55 -4.79 -9.75
CA ILE A 18 1.17 -3.45 -9.73
C ILE A 18 2.21 -3.35 -8.61
N ALA A 19 1.96 -3.91 -7.44
CA ALA A 19 2.94 -3.93 -6.34
C ALA A 19 4.22 -4.67 -6.72
N GLN A 20 4.12 -5.82 -7.40
CA GLN A 20 5.27 -6.57 -7.91
C GLN A 20 6.05 -5.76 -8.96
N TYR A 21 5.34 -5.15 -9.90
CA TYR A 21 5.95 -4.30 -10.91
C TYR A 21 6.64 -3.08 -10.28
N TYR A 22 5.96 -2.40 -9.36
CA TYR A 22 6.54 -1.26 -8.65
C TYR A 22 7.75 -1.65 -7.80
N LYS A 23 7.73 -2.85 -7.20
CA LYS A 23 8.90 -3.39 -6.49
C LYS A 23 10.13 -3.44 -7.40
N SER A 24 10.00 -3.93 -8.62
CA SER A 24 11.13 -4.01 -9.56
C SER A 24 11.68 -2.61 -9.93
N ILE A 25 10.80 -1.61 -10.05
CA ILE A 25 11.21 -0.22 -10.27
C ILE A 25 11.93 0.32 -9.02
N LEU A 26 11.34 0.16 -7.85
CA LEU A 26 11.87 0.69 -6.60
C LEU A 26 13.24 0.10 -6.26
N ASP A 27 13.39 -1.22 -6.36
CA ASP A 27 14.63 -1.92 -6.07
C ASP A 27 15.79 -1.48 -7.00
N SER A 28 15.48 -0.97 -8.20
CA SER A 28 16.48 -0.37 -9.08
C SER A 28 16.95 1.04 -8.65
N LYS A 29 16.28 1.65 -7.66
CA LYS A 29 16.53 3.03 -7.20
C LYS A 29 17.05 3.12 -5.76
N ILE A 30 17.11 1.99 -5.05
CA ILE A 30 17.54 1.93 -3.64
C ILE A 30 18.70 0.96 -3.47
N GLU A 31 19.45 1.13 -2.40
CA GLU A 31 20.39 0.11 -1.94
C GLU A 31 19.63 -0.99 -1.17
N GLY A 32 19.80 -2.24 -1.56
CA GLY A 32 19.10 -3.39 -0.99
C GLY A 32 17.76 -3.66 -1.69
N GLU A 33 16.87 -4.38 -1.02
CA GLU A 33 15.57 -4.82 -1.56
C GLU A 33 14.42 -4.33 -0.70
N SER A 34 13.30 -4.01 -1.36
CA SER A 34 12.01 -3.82 -0.69
C SER A 34 11.30 -5.16 -0.49
N GLN A 35 10.31 -5.18 0.42
CA GLN A 35 9.47 -6.36 0.62
C GLN A 35 8.00 -6.04 0.30
N ILE A 36 7.22 -7.09 0.02
CA ILE A 36 5.77 -6.97 -0.18
C ILE A 36 5.04 -7.60 1.01
N VAL A 37 4.03 -6.89 1.48
CA VAL A 37 2.99 -7.39 2.39
C VAL A 37 1.66 -7.36 1.63
N ASP A 38 1.09 -8.54 1.38
CA ASP A 38 -0.21 -8.69 0.73
C ASP A 38 -1.29 -8.92 1.79
N LEU A 39 -2.26 -8.00 1.88
CA LEU A 39 -3.37 -8.12 2.83
C LEU A 39 -4.32 -9.30 2.50
N ALA A 40 -4.16 -9.94 1.35
CA ALA A 40 -4.83 -11.20 1.05
C ALA A 40 -4.31 -12.38 1.90
N ALA A 41 -3.17 -12.24 2.55
CA ALA A 41 -2.61 -13.22 3.48
C ALA A 41 -3.05 -13.03 4.95
N LEU A 42 -3.87 -12.01 5.23
CA LEU A 42 -4.39 -11.80 6.59
C LEU A 42 -5.26 -12.99 7.03
N PRO A 43 -5.19 -13.39 8.31
CA PRO A 43 -6.12 -14.38 8.86
C PRO A 43 -7.57 -13.96 8.63
N SER A 44 -8.44 -14.88 8.25
CA SER A 44 -9.84 -14.57 7.92
C SER A 44 -10.64 -14.00 9.09
N ASP A 45 -10.20 -14.26 10.31
CA ASP A 45 -10.81 -13.87 11.58
C ASP A 45 -10.09 -12.70 12.27
N PHE A 46 -9.08 -12.10 11.62
CA PHE A 46 -8.22 -11.09 12.26
C PHE A 46 -8.98 -9.91 12.85
N THR A 47 -10.13 -9.53 12.27
CA THR A 47 -10.95 -8.42 12.79
C THR A 47 -11.55 -8.71 14.16
N GLY A 48 -11.76 -9.98 14.52
CA GLY A 48 -12.23 -10.39 15.82
C GLY A 48 -11.13 -10.88 16.77
N THR A 49 -9.93 -11.16 16.25
CA THR A 49 -8.87 -11.83 17.04
C THR A 49 -7.57 -11.04 17.13
N ALA A 50 -7.46 -9.89 16.43
CA ALA A 50 -6.23 -9.09 16.38
C ALA A 50 -6.43 -7.60 16.67
N LEU A 51 -7.67 -7.14 16.81
CA LEU A 51 -7.98 -5.71 16.99
C LEU A 51 -8.40 -5.40 18.43
N TYR A 52 -8.26 -4.13 18.80
CA TYR A 52 -8.73 -3.57 20.08
C TYR A 52 -8.12 -4.31 21.28
N GLU A 53 -8.95 -4.87 22.15
CA GLU A 53 -8.55 -5.65 23.32
C GLU A 53 -7.72 -6.90 22.97
N ASN A 54 -7.84 -7.40 21.74
CA ASN A 54 -7.08 -8.54 21.24
C ASN A 54 -5.81 -8.16 20.49
N ASN A 55 -5.39 -6.87 20.56
CA ASN A 55 -4.20 -6.39 19.87
C ASN A 55 -2.94 -7.08 20.40
N GLY A 56 -2.27 -7.84 19.53
CA GLY A 56 -1.09 -8.61 19.89
C GLY A 56 -1.34 -10.10 20.10
N GLU A 57 -2.60 -10.55 20.23
CA GLU A 57 -2.94 -11.93 20.55
C GLU A 57 -2.90 -12.87 19.32
N ASN A 58 -3.09 -12.33 18.11
CA ASN A 58 -3.09 -13.14 16.88
C ASN A 58 -1.68 -13.20 16.28
N GLU A 59 -0.98 -14.34 16.48
CA GLU A 59 0.40 -14.53 16.02
C GLU A 59 0.56 -14.38 14.50
N ALA A 60 -0.39 -14.92 13.71
CA ALA A 60 -0.33 -14.82 12.24
C ALA A 60 -0.50 -13.37 11.76
N PHE A 61 -1.36 -12.58 12.41
CA PHE A 61 -1.47 -11.16 12.16
C PHE A 61 -0.21 -10.41 12.60
N ASN A 62 0.37 -10.77 13.74
CA ASN A 62 1.58 -10.12 14.27
C ASN A 62 2.77 -10.23 13.31
N VAL A 63 2.95 -11.36 12.62
CA VAL A 63 3.99 -11.54 11.61
C VAL A 63 3.84 -10.52 10.46
N ILE A 64 2.61 -10.29 10.00
CA ILE A 64 2.32 -9.34 8.92
C ILE A 64 2.48 -7.90 9.43
N ARG A 65 1.94 -7.60 10.60
CA ARG A 65 2.06 -6.31 11.27
C ARG A 65 3.50 -5.88 11.47
N GLU A 66 4.35 -6.79 11.95
CA GLU A 66 5.75 -6.50 12.24
C GLU A 66 6.53 -6.09 10.99
N LYS A 67 6.29 -6.71 9.84
CA LYS A 67 6.91 -6.31 8.57
C LYS A 67 6.62 -4.85 8.21
N VAL A 68 5.42 -4.36 8.53
CA VAL A 68 5.03 -2.97 8.29
C VAL A 68 5.60 -2.04 9.36
N GLN A 69 5.55 -2.46 10.62
CA GLN A 69 6.01 -1.63 11.73
C GLN A 69 7.53 -1.47 11.80
N SER A 70 8.29 -2.49 11.40
CA SER A 70 9.76 -2.44 11.35
C SER A 70 10.33 -1.68 10.15
N SER A 71 9.49 -1.30 9.18
CA SER A 71 9.92 -0.57 7.99
C SER A 71 10.03 0.93 8.22
N ASP A 72 11.01 1.59 7.60
CA ASP A 72 11.19 3.04 7.64
C ASP A 72 10.24 3.77 6.69
N LYS A 73 9.98 3.14 5.54
CA LYS A 73 9.13 3.69 4.48
C LYS A 73 8.08 2.67 4.07
N LEU A 74 6.88 3.16 3.73
CA LEU A 74 5.74 2.34 3.35
C LEU A 74 5.17 2.80 2.00
N VAL A 75 4.82 1.87 1.13
CA VAL A 75 4.07 2.15 -0.10
C VAL A 75 2.75 1.39 -0.04
N PHE A 76 1.64 2.08 -0.22
CA PHE A 76 0.33 1.43 -0.29
C PHE A 76 -0.19 1.45 -1.72
N VAL A 77 -0.34 0.28 -2.32
CA VAL A 77 -0.98 0.09 -3.63
C VAL A 77 -2.44 -0.25 -3.40
N VAL A 78 -3.33 0.72 -3.63
CA VAL A 78 -4.70 0.69 -3.12
C VAL A 78 -5.71 0.72 -4.26
N PRO A 79 -6.61 -0.27 -4.37
CA PRO A 79 -7.71 -0.19 -5.31
C PRO A 79 -8.83 0.71 -4.79
N GLU A 80 -9.64 1.21 -5.71
CA GLU A 80 -10.86 1.95 -5.38
C GLU A 80 -12.04 0.99 -5.21
N TYR A 81 -12.66 0.97 -4.04
CA TYR A 81 -13.89 0.24 -3.74
C TYR A 81 -14.96 1.23 -3.25
N ASN A 82 -16.05 1.35 -4.01
CA ASN A 82 -17.18 2.22 -3.65
C ASN A 82 -16.76 3.67 -3.32
N GLY A 83 -15.85 4.26 -4.13
CA GLY A 83 -15.39 5.63 -3.95
C GLY A 83 -14.44 5.84 -2.77
N SER A 84 -13.83 4.77 -2.24
CA SER A 84 -12.85 4.82 -1.16
C SER A 84 -11.84 3.68 -1.28
N PHE A 85 -11.01 3.47 -0.26
CA PHE A 85 -10.15 2.32 -0.13
C PHE A 85 -10.90 1.11 0.47
N PRO A 86 -10.42 -0.13 0.28
CA PRO A 86 -11.05 -1.32 0.85
C PRO A 86 -11.09 -1.31 2.37
N GLY A 87 -12.18 -1.77 2.97
CA GLY A 87 -12.35 -1.83 4.43
C GLY A 87 -11.26 -2.63 5.15
N VAL A 88 -10.67 -3.64 4.49
CA VAL A 88 -9.55 -4.41 5.03
C VAL A 88 -8.32 -3.54 5.33
N VAL A 89 -8.09 -2.47 4.56
CA VAL A 89 -6.99 -1.53 4.81
C VAL A 89 -7.22 -0.78 6.11
N LYS A 90 -8.46 -0.31 6.35
CA LYS A 90 -8.78 0.37 7.62
C LYS A 90 -8.64 -0.58 8.80
N ALA A 91 -9.19 -1.78 8.69
CA ALA A 91 -9.08 -2.79 9.74
C ALA A 91 -7.63 -3.18 10.00
N PHE A 92 -6.79 -3.30 8.96
CA PHE A 92 -5.36 -3.54 9.12
C PHE A 92 -4.66 -2.39 9.87
N ILE A 93 -4.96 -1.13 9.51
CA ILE A 93 -4.42 0.05 10.19
C ILE A 93 -4.82 0.06 11.67
N ASP A 94 -6.07 -0.30 11.99
CA ASP A 94 -6.57 -0.36 13.36
C ASP A 94 -5.89 -1.45 14.21
N GLY A 95 -5.35 -2.48 13.57
CA GLY A 95 -4.56 -3.53 14.22
C GLY A 95 -3.07 -3.19 14.40
N LEU A 96 -2.60 -2.07 13.86
CA LEU A 96 -1.23 -1.60 14.10
C LEU A 96 -1.09 -1.08 15.54
N LYS A 97 0.14 -1.10 16.02
CA LYS A 97 0.45 -0.60 17.35
C LYS A 97 0.26 0.93 17.41
N TYR A 98 -0.57 1.40 18.29
CA TYR A 98 -0.81 2.84 18.45
C TYR A 98 -0.03 3.36 19.67
N PRO A 99 0.63 4.55 19.55
CA PRO A 99 0.74 5.43 18.40
C PRO A 99 1.93 5.10 17.48
N GLU A 100 2.80 4.16 17.81
CA GLU A 100 4.13 3.99 17.20
C GLU A 100 4.10 3.28 15.83
N GLY A 101 3.02 2.57 15.50
CA GLY A 101 2.98 1.65 14.36
C GLY A 101 3.46 2.23 13.02
N ILE A 102 3.02 3.45 12.70
CA ILE A 102 3.41 4.15 11.46
C ILE A 102 3.81 5.62 11.69
N ARG A 103 3.87 6.08 12.95
CA ARG A 103 4.27 7.44 13.29
C ARG A 103 5.69 7.73 12.79
N ASP A 104 5.89 8.95 12.27
CA ASP A 104 7.15 9.49 11.75
C ASP A 104 7.73 8.72 10.54
N LYS A 105 7.02 7.67 10.06
CA LYS A 105 7.40 6.96 8.84
C LYS A 105 7.09 7.80 7.60
N LYS A 106 7.78 7.49 6.52
CA LYS A 106 7.55 8.09 5.20
C LYS A 106 6.70 7.17 4.35
N GLY A 107 5.69 7.70 3.69
CA GLY A 107 4.72 6.92 2.94
C GLY A 107 4.48 7.40 1.53
N ALA A 108 4.16 6.49 0.63
CA ALA A 108 3.70 6.75 -0.72
C ALA A 108 2.42 5.99 -1.02
N LEU A 109 1.58 6.55 -1.88
CA LEU A 109 0.31 5.96 -2.29
C LEU A 109 0.27 5.79 -3.81
N ILE A 110 -0.21 4.63 -4.26
CA ILE A 110 -0.49 4.34 -5.67
C ILE A 110 -1.96 3.91 -5.76
N GLY A 111 -2.76 4.68 -6.46
CA GLY A 111 -4.17 4.37 -6.69
C GLY A 111 -4.37 3.51 -7.92
N VAL A 112 -5.24 2.51 -7.80
CA VAL A 112 -5.56 1.55 -8.86
C VAL A 112 -7.08 1.48 -9.06
N SER A 113 -7.57 1.58 -10.28
CA SER A 113 -8.99 1.34 -10.57
C SER A 113 -9.22 0.78 -11.96
N SER A 114 -10.30 0.01 -12.12
CA SER A 114 -10.86 -0.36 -13.42
C SER A 114 -11.59 0.81 -14.08
N GLY A 115 -12.09 1.77 -13.29
CA GLY A 115 -12.75 2.98 -13.75
C GLY A 115 -11.80 4.15 -14.00
N VAL A 116 -12.38 5.33 -14.23
CA VAL A 116 -11.68 6.55 -14.67
C VAL A 116 -11.00 7.35 -13.54
N GLN A 117 -11.29 7.05 -12.28
CA GLN A 117 -10.82 7.84 -11.14
C GLN A 117 -9.41 7.48 -10.67
N GLY A 118 -8.89 6.28 -11.02
CA GLY A 118 -7.53 5.87 -10.66
C GLY A 118 -7.27 5.80 -9.14
N GLY A 119 -8.30 5.59 -8.33
CA GLY A 119 -8.18 5.50 -6.88
C GLY A 119 -8.00 6.86 -6.17
N VAL A 120 -8.39 7.98 -6.81
CA VAL A 120 -8.16 9.33 -6.27
C VAL A 120 -8.79 9.51 -4.88
N PHE A 121 -10.04 9.06 -4.69
CA PHE A 121 -10.72 9.17 -3.40
C PHE A 121 -10.11 8.25 -2.34
N ALA A 122 -9.75 7.02 -2.73
CA ALA A 122 -9.06 6.08 -1.84
C ALA A 122 -7.76 6.69 -1.29
N MET A 123 -6.96 7.30 -2.15
CA MET A 123 -5.70 7.94 -1.74
C MET A 123 -5.92 9.22 -0.93
N SER A 124 -6.97 10.00 -1.23
CA SER A 124 -7.32 11.19 -0.45
C SER A 124 -7.65 10.81 0.98
N HIS A 125 -8.60 9.88 1.17
CA HIS A 125 -9.01 9.42 2.51
C HIS A 125 -7.84 8.78 3.29
N LEU A 126 -6.98 8.00 2.62
CA LEU A 126 -5.80 7.43 3.28
C LEU A 126 -4.75 8.50 3.64
N THR A 127 -4.62 9.56 2.84
CA THR A 127 -3.72 10.66 3.17
C THR A 127 -4.13 11.32 4.48
N ASP A 128 -5.42 11.58 4.67
CA ASP A 128 -5.94 12.16 5.90
C ASP A 128 -5.69 11.26 7.11
N ILE A 129 -5.98 9.95 6.98
CA ILE A 129 -5.75 8.96 8.04
C ILE A 129 -4.27 8.86 8.38
N PHE A 130 -3.38 8.77 7.39
CA PHE A 130 -1.95 8.63 7.61
C PHE A 130 -1.33 9.89 8.22
N ASN A 131 -1.74 11.07 7.78
CA ASN A 131 -1.30 12.33 8.38
C ASN A 131 -1.81 12.46 9.83
N TYR A 132 -3.06 12.05 10.12
CA TYR A 132 -3.57 11.98 11.49
C TYR A 132 -2.72 11.07 12.38
N LEU A 133 -2.26 9.92 11.85
CA LEU A 133 -1.40 8.98 12.56
C LEU A 133 0.09 9.41 12.60
N GLY A 134 0.42 10.57 12.04
CA GLY A 134 1.77 11.14 12.06
C GLY A 134 2.72 10.60 10.98
N MET A 135 2.21 9.92 9.95
CA MET A 135 3.02 9.48 8.81
C MET A 135 3.15 10.61 7.78
N HIS A 136 4.36 10.82 7.26
CA HIS A 136 4.65 11.79 6.20
C HIS A 136 4.34 11.21 4.83
N VAL A 137 3.29 11.69 4.17
CA VAL A 137 2.86 11.15 2.88
C VAL A 137 3.41 11.94 1.72
N LEU A 138 4.12 11.25 0.81
CA LEU A 138 4.68 11.84 -0.41
C LEU A 138 3.57 12.46 -1.28
N ALA A 139 3.79 13.68 -1.75
CA ALA A 139 2.80 14.43 -2.52
C ALA A 139 2.45 13.77 -3.88
N LEU A 140 3.45 13.20 -4.58
CA LEU A 140 3.23 12.49 -5.84
C LEU A 140 2.49 11.18 -5.61
N LYS A 141 1.27 11.07 -6.12
CA LYS A 141 0.38 9.91 -5.99
C LYS A 141 -0.08 9.46 -7.38
N PRO A 142 0.57 8.47 -8.02
CA PRO A 142 0.13 7.93 -9.31
C PRO A 142 -1.30 7.41 -9.24
N LYS A 143 -2.11 7.77 -10.24
CA LYS A 143 -3.51 7.36 -10.40
C LYS A 143 -3.62 6.48 -11.63
N LEU A 144 -3.73 5.17 -11.44
CA LEU A 144 -3.74 4.18 -12.50
C LEU A 144 -5.19 3.84 -12.88
N ALA A 145 -5.82 4.72 -13.65
CA ALA A 145 -7.19 4.55 -14.12
C ALA A 145 -7.26 3.54 -15.27
N GLY A 146 -8.31 2.71 -15.30
CA GLY A 146 -8.52 1.71 -16.33
C GLY A 146 -7.33 0.77 -16.52
N ILE A 147 -6.66 0.43 -15.44
CA ILE A 147 -5.33 -0.19 -15.47
C ILE A 147 -5.28 -1.53 -16.21
N GLU A 148 -6.39 -2.29 -16.23
CA GLU A 148 -6.45 -3.56 -16.98
C GLU A 148 -6.18 -3.38 -18.48
N LYS A 149 -6.51 -2.22 -19.05
CA LYS A 149 -6.25 -1.86 -20.46
C LYS A 149 -4.79 -1.48 -20.71
N HIS A 150 -4.04 -1.25 -19.66
CA HIS A 150 -2.67 -0.76 -19.66
C HIS A 150 -1.70 -1.75 -19.00
N TRP A 151 -2.09 -3.02 -18.92
CA TRP A 151 -1.30 -4.10 -18.34
C TRP A 151 -1.13 -5.24 -19.36
N ASP A 152 0.10 -5.57 -19.73
CA ASP A 152 0.42 -6.62 -20.74
C ASP A 152 0.67 -8.01 -20.12
N GLY A 153 0.49 -8.15 -18.82
CA GLY A 153 0.80 -9.36 -18.06
C GLY A 153 2.08 -9.27 -17.23
N GLN A 154 2.98 -8.32 -17.55
CA GLN A 154 4.27 -8.14 -16.88
C GLN A 154 4.54 -6.71 -16.43
N ARG A 155 4.08 -5.72 -17.21
CA ARG A 155 4.36 -4.31 -16.97
C ARG A 155 3.18 -3.39 -17.33
N VAL A 156 3.27 -2.17 -16.83
CA VAL A 156 2.39 -1.07 -17.24
C VAL A 156 2.82 -0.58 -18.63
N THR A 157 1.91 -0.57 -19.60
CA THR A 157 2.17 -0.17 -20.99
C THR A 157 1.88 1.30 -21.27
N ASN A 158 1.18 1.99 -20.40
CA ASN A 158 0.91 3.42 -20.52
C ASN A 158 2.14 4.22 -20.05
N ASP A 159 2.75 4.98 -20.97
CA ASP A 159 4.00 5.72 -20.69
C ASP A 159 3.85 6.75 -19.57
N LEU A 160 2.72 7.46 -19.49
CA LEU A 160 2.47 8.42 -18.41
C LEU A 160 2.44 7.73 -17.06
N TYR A 161 1.70 6.60 -16.93
CA TYR A 161 1.60 5.85 -15.69
C TYR A 161 2.96 5.30 -15.28
N ASN A 162 3.69 4.74 -16.24
CA ASN A 162 5.03 4.20 -16.00
C ASN A 162 6.01 5.28 -15.52
N ASN A 163 6.01 6.44 -16.18
CA ASN A 163 6.85 7.58 -15.77
C ASN A 163 6.49 8.09 -14.37
N LEU A 164 5.20 8.14 -14.01
CA LEU A 164 4.78 8.54 -12.66
C LEU A 164 5.21 7.55 -11.59
N LEU A 165 5.17 6.25 -11.87
CA LEU A 165 5.67 5.21 -10.96
C LEU A 165 7.18 5.33 -10.75
N ILE A 166 7.96 5.54 -11.82
CA ILE A 166 9.41 5.74 -11.75
C ILE A 166 9.75 7.00 -10.94
N GLN A 167 9.11 8.12 -11.25
CA GLN A 167 9.33 9.39 -10.51
C GLN A 167 8.97 9.25 -9.03
N GLN A 168 7.90 8.52 -8.70
CA GLN A 168 7.54 8.30 -7.31
C GLN A 168 8.58 7.44 -6.59
N ALA A 169 9.08 6.38 -7.24
CA ALA A 169 10.12 5.53 -6.66
C ALA A 169 11.41 6.31 -6.39
N GLU A 170 11.85 7.17 -7.33
CA GLU A 170 12.99 8.06 -7.15
C GLU A 170 12.79 9.03 -5.97
N LYS A 171 11.65 9.71 -5.93
CA LYS A 171 11.33 10.62 -4.81
C LYS A 171 11.23 9.89 -3.47
N LEU A 172 10.70 8.68 -3.44
CA LEU A 172 10.61 7.89 -2.22
C LEU A 172 11.99 7.43 -1.75
N ALA A 173 12.89 7.10 -2.66
CA ALA A 173 14.27 6.73 -2.32
C ALA A 173 14.99 7.87 -1.57
N GLU A 174 14.78 9.12 -2.01
CA GLU A 174 15.39 10.32 -1.44
C GLU A 174 14.62 10.87 -0.22
N PHE A 175 13.32 10.56 -0.09
CA PHE A 175 12.44 11.08 0.96
C PHE A 175 12.92 10.63 2.33
#